data_a0a2dcd9852fc4348f2d991d3a07fdb1
#
_entry.id   a0a2dcd9852fc4348f2d991d3a07fdb1
#
_cell.length_a   1.000
_cell.length_b   1.000
_cell.length_c   1.000
_cell.angle_alpha   90.00
_cell.angle_beta   90.00
_cell.angle_gamma   90.00
#
_symmetry.space_group_name_H-M   'P 1'
#
loop_
_entity.id
_entity.type
_entity.pdbx_description
1 polymer ?
#
loop_
_entity_poly.entity_id
_entity_poly.type
_entity_poly.pdbx_seq_one_letter_code
_entity_poly.pdbx_strand_id
1 'polypeptide(L)'
;MEKISYNLVFNRKKRLNKKGMALVQVEAYLNRKKMYFSTKIYLKPDQWDAKRKMVKNHPNANVLNRMLYENIAAIEHTELGLWQ
;
A
#
# COMPACT_ATOMS: atom_id res chain seq x y z
N MET A 1 5.20 -24.87 -1.41
CA MET A 1 5.33 -23.67 -2.27
C MET A 1 5.09 -22.42 -1.46
N GLU A 2 6.01 -21.49 -1.49
CA GLU A 2 5.88 -20.29 -0.70
C GLU A 2 4.98 -19.25 -1.39
N LYS A 3 4.23 -18.56 -0.58
CA LYS A 3 3.35 -17.51 -1.04
C LYS A 3 3.89 -16.14 -0.69
N ILE A 4 3.78 -15.21 -1.62
CA ILE A 4 4.10 -13.82 -1.35
C ILE A 4 2.94 -13.22 -0.58
N SER A 5 3.26 -12.54 0.53
CA SER A 5 2.27 -11.83 1.32
C SER A 5 2.27 -10.36 0.93
N TYR A 6 1.09 -9.78 0.82
CA TYR A 6 0.93 -8.37 0.47
C TYR A 6 0.22 -7.63 1.60
N ASN A 7 0.77 -6.50 1.99
CA ASN A 7 0.18 -5.63 3.00
C ASN A 7 0.23 -4.19 2.53
N LEU A 8 -0.76 -3.43 2.94
CA LEU A 8 -0.73 -1.99 2.73
C LEU A 8 -0.08 -1.34 3.96
N VAL A 9 0.87 -0.45 3.71
CA VAL A 9 1.54 0.28 4.77
C VAL A 9 1.44 1.77 4.48
N PHE A 10 1.16 2.54 5.53
CA PHE A 10 1.04 3.99 5.44
C PHE A 10 2.16 4.64 6.22
N ASN A 11 2.78 5.65 5.61
CA ASN A 11 3.81 6.45 6.28
C ASN A 11 4.95 5.58 6.84
N ARG A 12 5.48 4.69 6.01
CA ARG A 12 6.55 3.78 6.41
C ARG A 12 7.77 4.52 6.96
N LYS A 13 8.06 5.69 6.41
CA LYS A 13 9.20 6.49 6.83
C LYS A 13 8.91 7.36 8.06
N LYS A 14 7.65 7.32 8.54
CA LYS A 14 7.21 8.11 9.70
C LYS A 14 7.49 9.59 9.54
N ARG A 15 7.22 10.11 8.36
CA ARG A 15 7.54 11.48 8.00
C ARG A 15 6.52 12.00 7.00
N LEU A 16 5.87 13.09 7.33
CA LEU A 16 4.89 13.72 6.45
C LEU A 16 5.57 14.67 5.48
N ASN A 17 4.98 14.83 4.29
CA ASN A 17 5.46 15.79 3.33
C ASN A 17 4.99 17.21 3.70
N LYS A 18 5.29 18.19 2.85
CA LYS A 18 4.95 19.60 3.12
C LYS A 18 3.44 19.83 3.23
N LYS A 19 2.64 18.96 2.65
CA LYS A 19 1.17 19.05 2.71
C LYS A 19 0.58 18.30 3.90
N GLY A 20 1.44 17.74 4.76
CA GLY A 20 0.99 16.97 5.91
C GLY A 20 0.47 15.60 5.54
N MET A 21 0.96 15.05 4.42
CA MET A 21 0.53 13.76 3.89
C MET A 21 1.68 12.76 3.83
N ALA A 22 1.34 11.51 3.76
CA ALA A 22 2.32 10.44 3.57
C ALA A 22 1.80 9.46 2.53
N LEU A 23 2.74 8.71 1.98
CA LEU A 23 2.48 7.75 0.90
C LEU A 23 1.95 6.43 1.45
N VAL A 24 0.98 5.86 0.75
CA VAL A 24 0.57 4.47 0.96
C VAL A 24 1.42 3.59 0.04
N GLN A 25 1.96 2.52 0.59
CA GLN A 25 2.78 1.58 -0.18
C GLN A 25 2.24 0.17 -0.02
N VAL A 26 2.55 -0.68 -1.00
CA VAL A 26 2.31 -2.11 -0.90
C VAL A 26 3.62 -2.75 -0.46
N GLU A 27 3.56 -3.51 0.63
CA GLU A 27 4.70 -4.28 1.11
C GLU A 27 4.51 -5.72 0.63
N ALA A 28 5.47 -6.21 -0.15
CA ALA A 28 5.50 -7.61 -0.60
C ALA A 28 6.57 -8.33 0.20
N TYR A 29 6.21 -9.46 0.78
CA TYR A 29 7.09 -10.23 1.64
C TYR A 29 7.22 -11.66 1.13
N LEU A 30 8.45 -12.09 0.91
CA LEU A 30 8.76 -13.46 0.47
C LEU A 30 10.16 -13.83 0.94
N ASN A 31 10.30 -15.01 1.53
CA ASN A 31 11.61 -15.54 1.95
C ASN A 31 12.41 -14.57 2.81
N ARG A 32 11.75 -13.94 3.77
CA ARG A 32 12.37 -12.96 4.68
C ARG A 32 12.85 -11.69 4.00
N LYS A 33 12.46 -11.50 2.74
CA LYS A 33 12.76 -10.27 2.00
C LYS A 33 11.51 -9.45 1.83
N LYS A 34 11.65 -8.15 1.96
CA LYS A 34 10.54 -7.21 1.79
C LYS A 34 10.83 -6.30 0.62
N MET A 35 9.81 -6.05 -0.18
CA MET A 35 9.86 -5.05 -1.24
C MET A 35 8.69 -4.10 -1.05
N TYR A 36 8.89 -2.85 -1.42
CA TYR A 36 7.87 -1.82 -1.28
C TYR A 36 7.58 -1.19 -2.62
N PHE A 37 6.29 -1.04 -2.91
CA PHE A 37 5.83 -0.45 -4.16
C PHE A 37 4.94 0.74 -3.84
N SER A 38 5.17 1.86 -4.53
CA SER A 38 4.36 3.05 -4.35
C SER A 38 3.00 2.86 -5.00
N THR A 39 1.94 3.23 -4.28
CA THR A 39 0.60 3.29 -4.87
C THR A 39 0.34 4.65 -5.50
N LYS A 40 1.24 5.63 -5.25
CA LYS A 40 1.08 7.03 -5.63
C LYS A 40 -0.11 7.69 -4.94
N ILE A 41 -0.65 7.07 -3.92
CA ILE A 41 -1.76 7.61 -3.13
C ILE A 41 -1.19 8.20 -1.85
N TYR A 42 -1.45 9.48 -1.64
CA TYR A 42 -1.03 10.22 -0.45
C TYR A 42 -2.24 10.55 0.40
N LEU A 43 -2.11 10.38 1.71
CA LEU A 43 -3.18 10.61 2.65
C LEU A 43 -2.67 11.38 3.86
N LYS A 44 -3.60 12.06 4.55
CA LYS A 44 -3.34 12.59 5.86
C LYS A 44 -3.45 11.47 6.89
N PRO A 45 -2.78 11.58 8.06
CA PRO A 45 -2.82 10.51 9.06
C PRO A 45 -4.21 10.09 9.49
N ASP A 46 -5.17 11.03 9.58
CA ASP A 46 -6.53 10.72 9.98
C ASP A 46 -7.35 10.06 8.86
N GLN A 47 -6.78 9.95 7.68
CA GLN A 47 -7.45 9.31 6.53
C GLN A 47 -7.03 7.85 6.34
N TRP A 48 -6.21 7.32 7.22
CA TRP A 48 -5.77 5.93 7.16
C TRP A 48 -6.22 5.16 8.40
N ASP A 49 -6.91 4.04 8.16
CA ASP A 49 -7.31 3.12 9.23
C ASP A 49 -6.25 2.02 9.30
N ALA A 50 -5.35 2.12 10.28
CA ALA A 50 -4.25 1.18 10.41
C ALA A 50 -4.72 -0.22 10.80
N LYS A 51 -5.87 -0.32 11.43
CA LYS A 51 -6.41 -1.60 11.88
C LYS A 51 -7.02 -2.37 10.71
N ARG A 52 -7.80 -1.67 9.88
CA ARG A 52 -8.44 -2.26 8.71
C ARG A 52 -7.59 -2.14 7.45
N LYS A 53 -6.54 -1.33 7.52
CA LYS A 53 -5.64 -1.05 6.40
C LYS A 53 -6.39 -0.55 5.18
N MET A 54 -7.16 0.51 5.39
CA MET A 54 -7.98 1.11 4.35
C MET A 54 -8.10 2.60 4.55
N VAL A 55 -8.51 3.29 3.49
CA VAL A 55 -8.77 4.73 3.54
C VAL A 55 -10.08 4.99 4.28
N LYS A 56 -10.07 5.99 5.13
CA LYS A 56 -11.26 6.46 5.86
C LYS A 56 -11.28 7.99 5.85
N ASN A 57 -12.40 8.58 6.25
CA ASN A 57 -12.53 10.04 6.39
C ASN A 57 -12.10 10.81 5.15
N HIS A 58 -12.41 10.27 3.99
CA HIS A 58 -12.05 10.87 2.71
C HIS A 58 -13.27 10.82 1.80
N PRO A 59 -13.56 11.92 1.06
CA PRO A 59 -14.73 11.92 0.17
C PRO A 59 -14.69 10.84 -0.91
N ASN A 60 -13.48 10.46 -1.32
CA ASN A 60 -13.29 9.43 -2.35
C ASN A 60 -12.75 8.12 -1.76
N ALA A 61 -13.05 7.83 -0.50
CA ALA A 61 -12.51 6.64 0.17
C ALA A 61 -12.78 5.35 -0.61
N ASN A 62 -14.00 5.17 -1.11
CA ASN A 62 -14.36 3.96 -1.85
C ASN A 62 -13.52 3.79 -3.12
N VAL A 63 -13.32 4.89 -3.85
CA VAL A 63 -12.52 4.88 -5.07
C VAL A 63 -11.07 4.58 -4.74
N LEU A 64 -10.53 5.25 -3.71
CA LEU A 64 -9.14 5.05 -3.32
C LEU A 64 -8.88 3.64 -2.82
N ASN A 65 -9.80 3.07 -2.06
CA ASN A 65 -9.65 1.69 -1.60
C ASN A 65 -9.66 0.71 -2.77
N ARG A 66 -10.49 0.97 -3.78
CA ARG A 66 -10.48 0.15 -5.00
C ARG A 66 -9.13 0.26 -5.71
N MET A 67 -8.60 1.47 -5.82
CA MET A 67 -7.30 1.69 -6.45
C MET A 67 -6.18 0.96 -5.72
N LEU A 68 -6.23 0.91 -4.38
CA LEU A 68 -5.26 0.18 -3.60
C LEU A 68 -5.32 -1.32 -3.90
N TYR A 69 -6.50 -1.89 -3.98
CA TYR A 69 -6.65 -3.31 -4.36
C TYR A 69 -6.16 -3.56 -5.77
N GLU A 70 -6.43 -2.64 -6.69
CA GLU A 70 -5.94 -2.76 -8.06
C GLU A 70 -4.42 -2.70 -8.13
N ASN A 71 -3.79 -1.89 -7.27
CA ASN A 71 -2.34 -1.85 -7.17
C ASN A 71 -1.78 -3.20 -6.73
N ILE A 72 -2.40 -3.82 -5.72
CA ILE A 72 -1.98 -5.13 -5.24
C ILE A 72 -2.13 -6.16 -6.37
N ALA A 73 -3.29 -6.17 -7.03
CA ALA A 73 -3.55 -7.10 -8.12
C ALA A 73 -2.54 -6.95 -9.27
N ALA A 74 -2.18 -5.71 -9.60
CA ALA A 74 -1.19 -5.45 -10.64
C ALA A 74 0.18 -5.99 -10.25
N ILE A 75 0.56 -5.83 -8.98
CA ILE A 75 1.83 -6.34 -8.49
C ILE A 75 1.82 -7.86 -8.48
N GLU A 76 0.72 -8.48 -8.04
CA GLU A 76 0.59 -9.93 -8.07
C GLU A 76 0.73 -10.48 -9.48
N HIS A 77 0.14 -9.79 -10.45
CA HIS A 77 0.22 -10.20 -11.85
C HIS A 77 1.66 -10.14 -12.36
N THR A 78 2.43 -9.15 -11.89
CA THR A 78 3.81 -8.94 -12.31
C THR A 78 4.81 -9.81 -11.55
N GLU A 79 4.45 -10.31 -10.39
CA GLU A 79 5.37 -11.02 -9.51
C GLU A 79 6.00 -12.25 -10.17
N LEU A 80 5.27 -12.89 -11.07
CA LEU A 80 5.78 -14.06 -11.76
C LEU A 80 7.07 -13.77 -12.52
N GLY A 81 7.22 -12.54 -13.01
CA GLY A 81 8.44 -12.11 -13.67
C GLY A 81 9.51 -11.63 -12.70
N LEU A 82 9.07 -11.14 -11.53
CA LEU A 82 9.99 -10.55 -10.55
C LEU A 82 10.66 -11.57 -9.64
N TRP A 83 9.95 -12.65 -9.36
CA TRP A 83 10.40 -13.64 -8.37
C TRP A 83 10.91 -14.96 -8.96
N GLN A 84 10.91 -15.07 -10.26
CA GLN A 84 11.39 -16.28 -10.93
C GLN A 84 12.89 -16.23 -11.22
#